data_7c8f8c6e40e10d0c4eaec0e2c9ec9595
#
_entry.id   7c8f8c6e40e10d0c4eaec0e2c9ec9595
#
_cell.length_a   1.000
_cell.length_b   1.000
_cell.length_c   1.000
_cell.angle_alpha   90.00
_cell.angle_beta   90.00
_cell.angle_gamma   90.00
#
_symmetry.space_group_name_H-M   'P 1'
#
loop_
_entity.id
_entity.type
_entity.pdbx_description
1 polymer ?
#
loop_
_entity_poly.entity_id
_entity_poly.type
_entity_poly.pdbx_seq_one_letter_code
_entity_poly.pdbx_strand_id
1 'polypeptide(L)'
;MIFVQAFAQEEAAQESARQKNDGKETVALTVEQALDLAKERNRTLKSAQIDLEIKERASKYSWNVFLPAVNGSFTVARTTEVDLTQANNMIQMANAINALSSAVSGKPFILQPSLTDKEKNHWAMMGNVTASLNLSLAYIGQIRAAKADYEVGKITWEKSQKETLMNIKKLFYGLLIQQEGLAVQKATLENARQRAVQAEANYRNGLIPELRLLNAQVTYENQRPQVESAEQSVNQQMDTFAFLLGLPVGTNIKLVGSIEPEYVNVTSEELLEKYSDNSLDIRSTQGNIEMLKCNLMALDLSSYTPALALNYAYKPTKAFASEDDKWPDQGSFSITLAWNITNMLPFSANRQKAKDLQATLKKLELAMETLRENQKVQVKKAVDTLNQAREQIDSMGRNITLAQRAYESSARSYRNGTTELLDLRDTESQLNQAKLGQLNQKFNYISALMDLEYTLNTDLSSYKE
;
A
#
# COMPACT_ATOMS: atom_id res chain seq x y z
N MET A 1 -37.16 26.56 38.51
CA MET A 1 -37.98 25.43 38.02
C MET A 1 -37.47 24.86 36.69
N ILE A 2 -37.08 25.66 35.71
CA ILE A 2 -36.62 25.20 34.38
C ILE A 2 -35.30 24.38 34.48
N PHE A 3 -34.39 24.74 35.37
CA PHE A 3 -33.11 24.06 35.54
C PHE A 3 -33.23 22.66 36.12
N VAL A 4 -34.14 22.42 37.06
CA VAL A 4 -34.39 21.10 37.67
C VAL A 4 -35.04 20.14 36.66
N GLN A 5 -35.88 20.64 35.77
CA GLN A 5 -36.48 19.84 34.67
C GLN A 5 -35.43 19.50 33.60
N ALA A 6 -34.49 20.41 33.29
CA ALA A 6 -33.40 20.14 32.35
C ALA A 6 -32.46 19.01 32.89
N PHE A 7 -32.13 19.05 34.18
CA PHE A 7 -31.31 18.01 34.81
C PHE A 7 -32.00 16.64 34.84
N ALA A 8 -33.30 16.59 35.13
CA ALA A 8 -34.05 15.33 35.12
C ALA A 8 -34.21 14.74 33.70
N GLN A 9 -34.35 15.61 32.68
CA GLN A 9 -34.33 15.15 31.29
C GLN A 9 -32.97 14.66 30.83
N GLU A 10 -31.90 15.27 31.34
CA GLU A 10 -30.53 14.86 30.99
C GLU A 10 -30.16 13.51 31.62
N GLU A 11 -30.56 13.25 32.88
CA GLU A 11 -30.40 11.92 33.51
C GLU A 11 -31.19 10.85 32.75
N ALA A 12 -32.41 11.12 32.34
CA ALA A 12 -33.24 10.21 31.54
C ALA A 12 -32.64 9.95 30.14
N ALA A 13 -32.05 10.99 29.51
CA ALA A 13 -31.38 10.85 28.22
C ALA A 13 -30.06 10.04 28.33
N GLN A 14 -29.27 10.26 29.42
CA GLN A 14 -28.07 9.46 29.69
C GLN A 14 -28.38 8.01 30.04
N GLU A 15 -29.47 7.75 30.76
CA GLU A 15 -29.92 6.40 31.09
C GLU A 15 -30.46 5.67 29.85
N SER A 16 -31.16 6.35 28.95
CA SER A 16 -31.59 5.80 27.65
C SER A 16 -30.45 5.58 26.68
N ALA A 17 -29.40 6.40 26.71
CA ALA A 17 -28.17 6.20 25.95
C ALA A 17 -27.34 5.04 26.51
N ARG A 18 -27.29 4.84 27.81
CA ARG A 18 -26.69 3.65 28.46
C ARG A 18 -27.42 2.35 28.08
N GLN A 19 -28.76 2.34 28.09
CA GLN A 19 -29.55 1.17 27.68
C GLN A 19 -29.41 0.80 26.19
N LYS A 20 -29.15 1.79 25.31
CA LYS A 20 -28.88 1.53 23.89
C LYS A 20 -27.52 0.93 23.61
N ASN A 21 -26.57 1.04 24.55
CA ASN A 21 -25.20 0.51 24.39
C ASN A 21 -25.04 -0.92 24.98
N ASP A 22 -26.00 -1.44 25.70
CA ASP A 22 -25.94 -2.75 26.40
C ASP A 22 -26.07 -3.97 25.48
N GLY A 23 -26.15 -3.79 24.17
CA GLY A 23 -26.31 -4.90 23.18
C GLY A 23 -25.07 -5.16 22.32
N LYS A 24 -24.02 -4.33 22.36
CA LYS A 24 -22.79 -4.55 21.58
C LYS A 24 -21.69 -5.10 22.48
N GLU A 25 -21.22 -6.29 22.15
CA GLU A 25 -20.05 -6.91 22.81
C GLU A 25 -18.87 -5.95 22.78
N THR A 26 -18.40 -5.54 23.96
CA THR A 26 -17.24 -4.64 24.09
C THR A 26 -15.97 -5.45 23.99
N VAL A 27 -15.17 -5.19 22.96
CA VAL A 27 -13.88 -5.86 22.75
C VAL A 27 -12.80 -5.09 23.50
N ALA A 28 -12.27 -5.66 24.57
CA ALA A 28 -11.09 -5.09 25.26
C ALA A 28 -9.83 -5.50 24.50
N LEU A 29 -9.00 -4.53 24.12
CA LEU A 29 -7.78 -4.76 23.34
C LEU A 29 -6.57 -4.15 24.02
N THR A 30 -5.50 -4.96 24.18
CA THR A 30 -4.15 -4.46 24.43
C THR A 30 -3.47 -4.10 23.09
N VAL A 31 -2.32 -3.43 23.16
CA VAL A 31 -1.58 -3.08 21.95
C VAL A 31 -1.15 -4.33 21.17
N GLU A 32 -0.70 -5.38 21.85
CA GLU A 32 -0.28 -6.65 21.23
C GLU A 32 -1.45 -7.32 20.51
N GLN A 33 -2.60 -7.43 21.18
CA GLN A 33 -3.82 -7.98 20.58
C GLN A 33 -4.30 -7.19 19.38
N ALA A 34 -4.21 -5.85 19.42
CA ALA A 34 -4.54 -4.99 18.30
C ALA A 34 -3.60 -5.22 17.11
N LEU A 35 -2.28 -5.36 17.35
CA LEU A 35 -1.29 -5.65 16.31
C LEU A 35 -1.51 -7.03 15.68
N ASP A 36 -1.80 -8.06 16.48
CA ASP A 36 -2.04 -9.41 15.95
C ASP A 36 -3.34 -9.47 15.15
N LEU A 37 -4.40 -8.80 15.62
CA LEU A 37 -5.64 -8.68 14.87
C LEU A 37 -5.43 -7.95 13.53
N ALA A 38 -4.61 -6.90 13.53
CA ALA A 38 -4.27 -6.17 12.31
C ALA A 38 -3.47 -7.03 11.33
N LYS A 39 -2.47 -7.80 11.79
CA LYS A 39 -1.74 -8.74 10.93
C LYS A 39 -2.67 -9.73 10.23
N GLU A 40 -3.69 -10.20 10.94
CA GLU A 40 -4.63 -11.19 10.41
C GLU A 40 -5.68 -10.57 9.47
N ARG A 41 -6.20 -9.38 9.81
CA ARG A 41 -7.44 -8.85 9.20
C ARG A 41 -7.27 -7.58 8.40
N ASN A 42 -6.16 -6.84 8.56
CA ASN A 42 -5.96 -5.57 7.86
C ASN A 42 -5.98 -5.77 6.34
N ARG A 43 -6.85 -5.02 5.65
CA ARG A 43 -7.07 -5.14 4.21
C ARG A 43 -5.87 -4.65 3.39
N THR A 44 -5.15 -3.65 3.88
CA THR A 44 -3.94 -3.14 3.22
C THR A 44 -2.82 -4.17 3.23
N LEU A 45 -2.62 -4.86 4.37
CA LEU A 45 -1.63 -5.94 4.48
C LEU A 45 -2.01 -7.12 3.59
N LYS A 46 -3.28 -7.50 3.54
CA LYS A 46 -3.75 -8.55 2.62
C LYS A 46 -3.54 -8.20 1.16
N SER A 47 -3.79 -6.95 0.77
CA SER A 47 -3.50 -6.48 -0.59
C SER A 47 -2.02 -6.56 -0.92
N ALA A 48 -1.16 -6.07 -0.03
CA ALA A 48 0.30 -6.13 -0.21
C ALA A 48 0.84 -7.58 -0.27
N GLN A 49 0.22 -8.50 0.46
CA GLN A 49 0.53 -9.93 0.37
C GLN A 49 0.16 -10.51 -1.01
N ILE A 50 -1.03 -10.15 -1.53
CA ILE A 50 -1.46 -10.59 -2.87
C ILE A 50 -0.49 -10.04 -3.94
N ASP A 51 -0.05 -8.79 -3.82
CA ASP A 51 0.94 -8.21 -4.72
C ASP A 51 2.27 -8.98 -4.69
N LEU A 52 2.73 -9.41 -3.50
CA LEU A 52 3.89 -10.27 -3.36
C LEU A 52 3.69 -11.64 -4.03
N GLU A 53 2.52 -12.28 -3.86
CA GLU A 53 2.18 -13.54 -4.51
C GLU A 53 2.15 -13.43 -6.05
N ILE A 54 1.71 -12.28 -6.58
CA ILE A 54 1.75 -12.00 -8.04
C ILE A 54 3.20 -12.00 -8.52
N LYS A 55 4.10 -11.29 -7.81
CA LYS A 55 5.52 -11.23 -8.15
C LYS A 55 6.22 -12.59 -7.97
N GLU A 56 5.84 -13.36 -6.95
CA GLU A 56 6.33 -14.71 -6.75
C GLU A 56 5.98 -15.62 -7.95
N ARG A 57 4.71 -15.60 -8.38
CA ARG A 57 4.28 -16.35 -9.56
C ARG A 57 5.01 -15.90 -10.82
N ALA A 58 5.17 -14.60 -11.04
CA ALA A 58 5.92 -14.06 -12.16
C ALA A 58 7.38 -14.53 -12.15
N SER A 59 8.04 -14.54 -11.00
CA SER A 59 9.40 -15.02 -10.83
C SER A 59 9.49 -16.56 -11.05
N LYS A 60 8.60 -17.32 -10.39
CA LYS A 60 8.57 -18.79 -10.44
C LYS A 60 8.35 -19.32 -11.85
N TYR A 61 7.46 -18.69 -12.60
CA TYR A 61 7.10 -19.09 -13.97
C TYR A 61 7.80 -18.24 -15.04
N SER A 62 8.82 -17.46 -14.70
CA SER A 62 9.59 -16.66 -15.68
C SER A 62 10.28 -17.51 -16.75
N TRP A 63 10.49 -18.81 -16.51
CA TRP A 63 11.00 -19.78 -17.47
C TRP A 63 10.00 -20.13 -18.58
N ASN A 64 8.72 -19.73 -18.47
CA ASN A 64 7.69 -19.97 -19.47
C ASN A 64 8.04 -19.39 -20.85
N VAL A 65 8.97 -18.46 -20.93
CA VAL A 65 9.53 -17.94 -22.17
C VAL A 65 10.17 -19.03 -23.06
N PHE A 66 10.50 -20.19 -22.49
CA PHE A 66 11.02 -21.37 -23.18
C PHE A 66 9.92 -22.35 -23.59
N LEU A 67 8.65 -22.08 -23.27
CA LEU A 67 7.56 -22.93 -23.74
C LEU A 67 7.16 -22.55 -25.17
N PRO A 68 6.88 -23.56 -26.04
CA PRO A 68 6.35 -23.28 -27.35
C PRO A 68 4.92 -22.71 -27.24
N ALA A 69 4.64 -21.69 -28.03
CA ALA A 69 3.29 -21.19 -28.23
C ALA A 69 2.60 -22.11 -29.23
N VAL A 70 1.55 -22.81 -28.81
CA VAL A 70 0.75 -23.68 -29.68
C VAL A 70 -0.60 -23.02 -29.91
N ASN A 71 -0.89 -22.74 -31.19
CA ASN A 71 -2.13 -22.11 -31.61
C ASN A 71 -2.86 -23.04 -32.59
N GLY A 72 -4.16 -23.21 -32.40
CA GLY A 72 -5.02 -23.94 -33.29
C GLY A 72 -6.13 -23.03 -33.85
N SER A 73 -6.38 -23.08 -35.15
CA SER A 73 -7.55 -22.45 -35.72
C SER A 73 -8.20 -23.37 -36.75
N PHE A 74 -9.49 -23.29 -36.85
CA PHE A 74 -10.28 -23.98 -37.86
C PHE A 74 -11.16 -22.93 -38.55
N THR A 75 -11.07 -22.90 -39.88
CA THR A 75 -11.81 -21.93 -40.71
C THR A 75 -12.61 -22.66 -41.73
N VAL A 76 -13.90 -22.33 -41.84
CA VAL A 76 -14.75 -22.71 -42.92
C VAL A 76 -15.05 -21.45 -43.73
N ALA A 77 -14.63 -21.44 -44.97
CA ALA A 77 -14.79 -20.28 -45.84
C ALA A 77 -15.53 -20.66 -47.10
N ARG A 78 -16.34 -19.76 -47.60
CA ARG A 78 -16.95 -19.84 -48.91
C ARG A 78 -16.49 -18.67 -49.76
N THR A 79 -15.90 -18.96 -50.91
CA THR A 79 -15.58 -17.94 -51.90
C THR A 79 -16.77 -17.73 -52.80
N THR A 80 -17.14 -16.49 -53.08
CA THR A 80 -18.27 -16.18 -53.98
C THR A 80 -17.90 -16.39 -55.44
N GLU A 81 -16.65 -16.14 -55.80
CA GLU A 81 -16.10 -16.26 -57.14
C GLU A 81 -14.64 -16.70 -57.05
N VAL A 82 -14.20 -17.62 -57.87
CA VAL A 82 -12.82 -18.10 -57.96
C VAL A 82 -12.08 -17.38 -59.06
N ASP A 83 -11.10 -16.56 -58.71
CA ASP A 83 -10.23 -15.92 -59.71
C ASP A 83 -9.18 -16.90 -60.21
N LEU A 84 -9.39 -17.44 -61.37
CA LEU A 84 -8.50 -18.38 -62.09
C LEU A 84 -7.49 -17.66 -62.97
N THR A 85 -7.41 -16.34 -62.98
CA THR A 85 -6.59 -15.55 -63.85
C THR A 85 -5.09 -15.92 -63.75
N GLN A 86 -4.55 -16.00 -62.54
CA GLN A 86 -3.16 -16.37 -62.37
C GLN A 86 -2.86 -17.81 -62.78
N ALA A 87 -3.73 -18.75 -62.45
CA ALA A 87 -3.58 -20.15 -62.85
C ALA A 87 -3.64 -20.31 -64.38
N ASN A 88 -4.58 -19.63 -65.02
CA ASN A 88 -4.68 -19.65 -66.47
C ASN A 88 -3.49 -18.94 -67.16
N ASN A 89 -2.96 -17.87 -66.63
CA ASN A 89 -1.72 -17.25 -67.08
C ASN A 89 -0.52 -18.21 -66.99
N MET A 90 -0.38 -18.99 -65.95
CA MET A 90 0.66 -20.02 -65.84
C MET A 90 0.47 -21.14 -66.88
N ILE A 91 -0.76 -21.59 -67.11
CA ILE A 91 -1.06 -22.59 -68.12
C ILE A 91 -0.73 -22.05 -69.52
N GLN A 92 -1.06 -20.81 -69.79
CA GLN A 92 -0.71 -20.18 -71.11
C GLN A 92 0.82 -20.08 -71.28
N MET A 93 1.56 -19.70 -70.22
CA MET A 93 3.01 -19.65 -70.25
C MET A 93 3.62 -21.05 -70.44
N ALA A 94 3.11 -22.06 -69.70
CA ALA A 94 3.52 -23.45 -69.91
C ALA A 94 3.22 -23.97 -71.32
N ASN A 95 2.05 -23.64 -71.85
CA ASN A 95 1.70 -23.98 -73.23
C ASN A 95 2.62 -23.30 -74.27
N ALA A 96 2.99 -22.05 -74.07
CA ALA A 96 3.95 -21.34 -74.91
C ALA A 96 5.35 -21.99 -74.89
N ILE A 97 5.84 -22.36 -73.67
CA ILE A 97 7.12 -23.07 -73.51
C ILE A 97 7.09 -24.47 -74.16
N ASN A 98 5.99 -25.19 -73.99
CA ASN A 98 5.80 -26.50 -74.61
C ASN A 98 5.70 -26.45 -76.11
N ALA A 99 5.03 -25.45 -76.66
CA ALA A 99 4.97 -25.20 -78.08
C ALA A 99 6.35 -24.92 -78.73
N LEU A 100 7.16 -24.10 -78.01
CA LEU A 100 8.52 -23.79 -78.45
C LEU A 100 9.40 -25.05 -78.41
N SER A 101 9.30 -25.85 -77.26
CA SER A 101 10.00 -27.12 -77.13
C SER A 101 9.60 -28.15 -78.19
N SER A 102 8.32 -28.21 -78.56
CA SER A 102 7.81 -29.08 -79.59
C SER A 102 8.35 -28.69 -80.97
N ALA A 103 8.41 -27.41 -81.30
CA ALA A 103 8.98 -26.90 -82.54
C ALA A 103 10.47 -27.25 -82.69
N VAL A 104 11.22 -27.31 -81.62
CA VAL A 104 12.64 -27.66 -81.56
C VAL A 104 12.86 -29.17 -81.63
N SER A 105 12.03 -29.95 -80.93
CA SER A 105 12.24 -31.38 -80.74
C SER A 105 11.47 -32.31 -81.67
N GLY A 106 10.55 -31.73 -82.48
CA GLY A 106 9.73 -32.53 -83.38
C GLY A 106 8.67 -33.42 -82.73
N LYS A 107 8.46 -33.29 -81.41
CA LYS A 107 7.46 -34.04 -80.62
C LYS A 107 6.10 -33.37 -80.65
N PRO A 108 4.98 -34.16 -80.62
CA PRO A 108 3.64 -33.58 -80.66
C PRO A 108 3.41 -32.63 -79.45
N PHE A 109 2.84 -31.48 -79.74
CA PHE A 109 2.46 -30.51 -78.68
C PHE A 109 1.09 -30.84 -78.12
N ILE A 110 0.98 -30.94 -76.84
CA ILE A 110 -0.27 -31.14 -76.09
C ILE A 110 -0.66 -29.80 -75.44
N LEU A 111 -1.73 -29.19 -75.89
CA LEU A 111 -2.28 -27.99 -75.30
C LEU A 111 -3.00 -28.30 -74.01
N GLN A 112 -2.57 -27.67 -72.93
CA GLN A 112 -3.32 -27.74 -71.68
C GLN A 112 -4.48 -26.73 -71.76
N PRO A 113 -5.76 -27.18 -71.54
CA PRO A 113 -6.89 -26.29 -71.58
C PRO A 113 -6.84 -25.30 -70.34
N SER A 114 -7.37 -24.10 -70.57
CA SER A 114 -7.60 -23.15 -69.55
C SER A 114 -8.59 -23.70 -68.49
N LEU A 115 -8.31 -23.45 -67.23
CA LEU A 115 -9.23 -23.79 -66.17
C LEU A 115 -10.48 -22.90 -66.26
N THR A 116 -11.62 -23.50 -66.06
CA THR A 116 -12.92 -22.80 -65.97
C THR A 116 -13.55 -23.15 -64.64
N ASP A 117 -14.16 -22.17 -63.99
CA ASP A 117 -14.93 -22.38 -62.78
C ASP A 117 -16.24 -23.12 -63.12
N LYS A 118 -16.15 -24.45 -63.11
CA LYS A 118 -17.31 -25.35 -63.37
C LYS A 118 -18.00 -25.78 -62.09
N GLU A 119 -17.42 -25.43 -60.94
CA GLU A 119 -17.89 -25.96 -59.68
C GLU A 119 -18.79 -24.98 -58.92
N LYS A 120 -19.94 -25.49 -58.47
CA LYS A 120 -20.92 -24.70 -57.72
C LYS A 120 -20.64 -24.65 -56.23
N ASN A 121 -19.66 -25.44 -55.74
CA ASN A 121 -19.39 -25.54 -54.30
C ASN A 121 -18.03 -24.93 -53.98
N HIS A 122 -18.04 -23.65 -53.66
CA HIS A 122 -16.84 -22.88 -53.29
C HIS A 122 -16.52 -22.89 -51.79
N TRP A 123 -16.99 -23.87 -51.05
CA TRP A 123 -16.68 -24.05 -49.65
C TRP A 123 -15.29 -24.72 -49.50
N ALA A 124 -14.53 -24.23 -48.52
CA ALA A 124 -13.28 -24.83 -48.11
C ALA A 124 -13.21 -24.89 -46.57
N MET A 125 -12.64 -25.96 -46.09
CA MET A 125 -12.28 -26.10 -44.66
C MET A 125 -10.77 -26.04 -44.54
N MET A 126 -10.27 -25.23 -43.62
CA MET A 126 -8.84 -25.08 -43.33
C MET A 126 -8.61 -25.26 -41.86
N GLY A 127 -7.83 -26.26 -41.48
CA GLY A 127 -7.24 -26.39 -40.16
C GLY A 127 -5.88 -25.70 -40.17
N ASN A 128 -5.48 -25.09 -39.07
CA ASN A 128 -4.15 -24.57 -38.91
C ASN A 128 -3.72 -24.81 -37.44
N VAL A 129 -2.71 -25.62 -37.28
CA VAL A 129 -2.04 -25.84 -35.97
C VAL A 129 -0.61 -25.37 -36.12
N THR A 130 -0.25 -24.37 -35.34
CA THR A 130 1.12 -23.84 -35.33
C THR A 130 1.74 -24.00 -33.94
N ALA A 131 2.96 -24.47 -33.90
CA ALA A 131 3.79 -24.46 -32.69
C ALA A 131 5.03 -23.60 -32.98
N SER A 132 5.22 -22.55 -32.21
CA SER A 132 6.37 -21.64 -32.34
C SER A 132 7.13 -21.52 -31.03
N LEU A 133 8.46 -21.67 -31.11
CA LEU A 133 9.37 -21.48 -29.99
C LEU A 133 10.44 -20.47 -30.40
N ASN A 134 10.49 -19.36 -29.70
CA ASN A 134 11.54 -18.36 -29.85
C ASN A 134 12.57 -18.50 -28.75
N LEU A 135 13.82 -18.61 -29.09
CA LEU A 135 14.94 -18.71 -28.15
C LEU A 135 15.83 -17.49 -28.33
N SER A 136 15.98 -16.71 -27.25
CA SER A 136 16.83 -15.52 -27.22
C SER A 136 17.66 -15.51 -25.95
N LEU A 137 18.92 -15.10 -26.03
CA LEU A 137 19.75 -14.89 -24.87
C LEU A 137 19.24 -13.76 -23.97
N ALA A 138 18.41 -12.84 -24.50
CA ALA A 138 17.72 -11.81 -23.72
C ALA A 138 16.85 -12.38 -22.59
N TYR A 139 16.34 -13.60 -22.74
CA TYR A 139 15.53 -14.27 -21.70
C TYR A 139 16.29 -14.49 -20.40
N ILE A 140 17.62 -14.63 -20.46
CA ILE A 140 18.45 -14.72 -19.25
C ILE A 140 18.32 -13.45 -18.41
N GLY A 141 18.39 -12.27 -19.04
CA GLY A 141 18.20 -11.00 -18.38
C GLY A 141 16.78 -10.80 -17.86
N GLN A 142 15.78 -11.20 -18.65
CA GLN A 142 14.36 -11.11 -18.26
C GLN A 142 14.04 -12.00 -17.04
N ILE A 143 14.54 -13.23 -17.00
CA ILE A 143 14.35 -14.15 -15.87
C ILE A 143 15.05 -13.59 -14.62
N ARG A 144 16.27 -13.04 -14.77
CA ARG A 144 16.98 -12.41 -13.65
C ARG A 144 16.23 -11.16 -13.15
N ALA A 145 15.68 -10.35 -14.05
CA ALA A 145 14.86 -9.20 -13.70
C ALA A 145 13.59 -9.59 -12.94
N ALA A 146 12.89 -10.65 -13.36
CA ALA A 146 11.71 -11.15 -12.66
C ALA A 146 12.05 -11.69 -11.27
N LYS A 147 13.22 -12.34 -11.08
CA LYS A 147 13.69 -12.75 -9.77
C LYS A 147 14.05 -11.56 -8.88
N ALA A 148 14.75 -10.56 -9.42
CA ALA A 148 15.08 -9.33 -8.70
C ALA A 148 13.80 -8.56 -8.29
N ASP A 149 12.78 -8.50 -9.16
CA ASP A 149 11.49 -7.87 -8.84
C ASP A 149 10.77 -8.58 -7.69
N TYR A 150 10.86 -9.91 -7.61
CA TYR A 150 10.31 -10.66 -6.47
C TYR A 150 11.07 -10.36 -5.16
N GLU A 151 12.41 -10.26 -5.20
CA GLU A 151 13.20 -9.87 -4.01
C GLU A 151 12.84 -8.44 -3.54
N VAL A 152 12.67 -7.50 -4.46
CA VAL A 152 12.16 -6.16 -4.15
C VAL A 152 10.74 -6.25 -3.58
N GLY A 153 9.91 -7.14 -4.13
CA GLY A 153 8.56 -7.40 -3.63
C GLY A 153 8.53 -7.83 -2.17
N LYS A 154 9.44 -8.73 -1.76
CA LYS A 154 9.57 -9.15 -0.35
C LYS A 154 9.92 -7.99 0.56
N ILE A 155 10.87 -7.14 0.15
CA ILE A 155 11.27 -5.96 0.93
C ILE A 155 10.11 -4.96 1.02
N THR A 156 9.38 -4.75 -0.07
CA THR A 156 8.23 -3.84 -0.11
C THR A 156 7.10 -4.32 0.79
N TRP A 157 6.85 -5.63 0.81
CA TRP A 157 5.86 -6.24 1.70
C TRP A 157 6.27 -6.10 3.17
N GLU A 158 7.54 -6.40 3.51
CA GLU A 158 8.10 -6.21 4.86
C GLU A 158 7.95 -4.75 5.30
N LYS A 159 8.26 -3.80 4.42
CA LYS A 159 8.10 -2.36 4.67
C LYS A 159 6.63 -2.01 4.96
N SER A 160 5.70 -2.43 4.10
CA SER A 160 4.27 -2.18 4.26
C SER A 160 3.74 -2.76 5.58
N GLN A 161 4.20 -3.97 5.95
CA GLN A 161 3.83 -4.60 7.21
C GLN A 161 4.32 -3.80 8.41
N LYS A 162 5.62 -3.45 8.46
CA LYS A 162 6.21 -2.68 9.57
C LYS A 162 5.59 -1.30 9.70
N GLU A 163 5.41 -0.60 8.58
CA GLU A 163 4.79 0.73 8.56
C GLU A 163 3.34 0.70 9.05
N THR A 164 2.55 -0.26 8.57
CA THR A 164 1.14 -0.41 9.00
C THR A 164 1.05 -0.72 10.49
N LEU A 165 1.86 -1.65 10.99
CA LEU A 165 1.86 -2.02 12.41
C LEU A 165 2.36 -0.87 13.29
N MET A 166 3.39 -0.14 12.88
CA MET A 166 3.86 1.06 13.56
C MET A 166 2.76 2.12 13.64
N ASN A 167 2.07 2.40 12.53
CA ASN A 167 1.00 3.38 12.50
C ASN A 167 -0.19 2.98 13.39
N ILE A 168 -0.55 1.70 13.43
CA ILE A 168 -1.59 1.17 14.33
C ILE A 168 -1.17 1.32 15.79
N LYS A 169 0.09 1.02 16.13
CA LYS A 169 0.65 1.19 17.47
C LYS A 169 0.64 2.65 17.90
N LYS A 170 1.04 3.57 17.02
CA LYS A 170 0.96 5.02 17.26
C LYS A 170 -0.48 5.49 17.47
N LEU A 171 -1.40 5.04 16.64
CA LEU A 171 -2.81 5.39 16.78
C LEU A 171 -3.40 4.84 18.09
N PHE A 172 -3.04 3.62 18.50
CA PHE A 172 -3.45 3.04 19.76
C PHE A 172 -3.04 3.93 20.96
N TYR A 173 -1.77 4.33 21.03
CA TYR A 173 -1.30 5.22 22.12
C TYR A 173 -1.90 6.63 22.01
N GLY A 174 -2.07 7.16 20.81
CA GLY A 174 -2.75 8.43 20.57
C GLY A 174 -4.20 8.42 21.07
N LEU A 175 -4.93 7.33 20.84
CA LEU A 175 -6.29 7.14 21.35
C LEU A 175 -6.33 7.00 22.87
N LEU A 176 -5.36 6.33 23.49
CA LEU A 176 -5.26 6.28 24.95
C LEU A 176 -5.12 7.69 25.55
N ILE A 177 -4.27 8.55 24.98
CA ILE A 177 -4.14 9.94 25.43
C ILE A 177 -5.46 10.71 25.30
N GLN A 178 -6.14 10.53 24.17
CA GLN A 178 -7.41 11.23 23.96
C GLN A 178 -8.50 10.73 24.92
N GLN A 179 -8.53 9.43 25.25
CA GLN A 179 -9.45 8.91 26.26
C GLN A 179 -9.13 9.48 27.65
N GLU A 180 -7.87 9.59 28.03
CA GLU A 180 -7.45 10.24 29.28
C GLU A 180 -7.82 11.74 29.27
N GLY A 181 -7.57 12.43 28.16
CA GLY A 181 -7.97 13.83 27.98
C GLY A 181 -9.49 14.03 28.10
N LEU A 182 -10.27 13.15 27.49
CA LEU A 182 -11.73 13.16 27.61
C LEU A 182 -12.18 12.90 29.05
N ALA A 183 -11.53 11.96 29.75
CA ALA A 183 -11.82 11.68 31.15
C ALA A 183 -11.58 12.92 32.04
N VAL A 184 -10.47 13.64 31.83
CA VAL A 184 -10.18 14.90 32.50
C VAL A 184 -11.24 15.97 32.20
N GLN A 185 -11.65 16.11 30.94
CA GLN A 185 -12.69 17.07 30.55
C GLN A 185 -14.06 16.73 31.17
N LYS A 186 -14.44 15.45 31.21
CA LYS A 186 -15.67 14.98 31.86
C LYS A 186 -15.64 15.25 33.37
N ALA A 187 -14.52 15.02 34.05
CA ALA A 187 -14.36 15.33 35.45
C ALA A 187 -14.46 16.85 35.72
N THR A 188 -13.87 17.67 34.85
CA THR A 188 -13.96 19.14 34.94
C THR A 188 -15.39 19.62 34.74
N LEU A 189 -16.13 19.05 33.78
CA LEU A 189 -17.55 19.34 33.55
C LEU A 189 -18.41 18.96 34.76
N GLU A 190 -18.18 17.78 35.35
CA GLU A 190 -18.92 17.36 36.56
C GLU A 190 -18.62 18.27 37.77
N ASN A 191 -17.37 18.70 37.93
CA ASN A 191 -17.00 19.69 38.94
C ASN A 191 -17.74 21.03 38.71
N ALA A 192 -17.84 21.49 37.44
CA ALA A 192 -18.57 22.71 37.09
C ALA A 192 -20.08 22.57 37.38
N ARG A 193 -20.67 21.39 37.08
CA ARG A 193 -22.04 21.03 37.42
C ARG A 193 -22.31 21.13 38.92
N GLN A 194 -21.48 20.49 39.73
CA GLN A 194 -21.62 20.49 41.18
C GLN A 194 -21.51 21.91 41.76
N ARG A 195 -20.59 22.71 41.22
CA ARG A 195 -20.46 24.15 41.60
C ARG A 195 -21.71 24.96 41.26
N ALA A 196 -22.31 24.72 40.09
CA ALA A 196 -23.55 25.39 39.67
C ALA A 196 -24.72 25.03 40.60
N VAL A 197 -24.86 23.74 40.94
CA VAL A 197 -25.89 23.26 41.91
C VAL A 197 -25.67 23.86 43.31
N GLN A 198 -24.44 23.90 43.78
CA GLN A 198 -24.11 24.50 45.09
C GLN A 198 -24.38 26.04 45.08
N ALA A 199 -24.03 26.72 44.00
CA ALA A 199 -24.28 28.15 43.85
C ALA A 199 -25.81 28.46 43.84
N GLU A 200 -26.61 27.59 43.21
CA GLU A 200 -28.08 27.72 43.24
C GLU A 200 -28.64 27.57 44.65
N ALA A 201 -28.18 26.56 45.39
CA ALA A 201 -28.59 26.37 46.81
C ALA A 201 -28.18 27.53 47.69
N ASN A 202 -26.96 28.07 47.52
CA ASN A 202 -26.48 29.23 48.30
C ASN A 202 -27.24 30.52 47.94
N TYR A 203 -27.58 30.74 46.69
CA TYR A 203 -28.38 31.87 46.23
C TYR A 203 -29.81 31.83 46.82
N ARG A 204 -30.47 30.68 46.76
CA ARG A 204 -31.79 30.47 47.37
C ARG A 204 -31.80 30.75 48.90
N ASN A 205 -30.69 30.51 49.55
CA ASN A 205 -30.49 30.78 50.98
C ASN A 205 -30.00 32.22 51.28
N GLY A 206 -29.86 33.07 50.23
CA GLY A 206 -29.38 34.43 50.39
C GLY A 206 -27.89 34.58 50.74
N LEU A 207 -27.10 33.54 50.53
CA LEU A 207 -25.68 33.50 50.94
C LEU A 207 -24.73 34.09 49.86
N ILE A 208 -25.17 34.15 48.60
CA ILE A 208 -24.37 34.70 47.48
C ILE A 208 -25.24 35.58 46.59
N PRO A 209 -24.63 36.60 45.90
CA PRO A 209 -25.30 37.40 44.89
C PRO A 209 -25.66 36.55 43.65
N GLU A 210 -26.73 36.98 42.91
CA GLU A 210 -27.19 36.37 41.66
C GLU A 210 -26.09 36.28 40.60
N LEU A 211 -25.21 37.26 40.49
CA LEU A 211 -24.08 37.27 39.56
C LEU A 211 -23.17 36.04 39.74
N ARG A 212 -22.93 35.61 40.99
CA ARG A 212 -22.13 34.40 41.26
C ARG A 212 -22.82 33.13 40.79
N LEU A 213 -24.14 33.05 40.95
CA LEU A 213 -24.94 31.95 40.40
C LEU A 213 -24.85 31.90 38.87
N LEU A 214 -25.12 33.02 38.21
CA LEU A 214 -25.08 33.15 36.75
C LEU A 214 -23.69 32.75 36.20
N ASN A 215 -22.61 33.23 36.84
CA ASN A 215 -21.25 32.87 36.44
C ASN A 215 -20.96 31.35 36.55
N ALA A 216 -21.48 30.70 37.58
CA ALA A 216 -21.31 29.25 37.72
C ALA A 216 -22.12 28.47 36.66
N GLN A 217 -23.34 28.91 36.36
CA GLN A 217 -24.20 28.33 35.32
C GLN A 217 -23.58 28.49 33.92
N VAL A 218 -23.16 29.70 33.55
CA VAL A 218 -22.50 29.98 32.27
C VAL A 218 -21.23 29.14 32.11
N THR A 219 -20.48 28.93 33.19
CA THR A 219 -19.28 28.09 33.16
C THR A 219 -19.62 26.63 32.82
N TYR A 220 -20.66 26.08 33.44
CA TYR A 220 -21.13 24.72 33.14
C TYR A 220 -21.64 24.59 31.70
N GLU A 221 -22.53 25.48 31.27
CA GLU A 221 -23.11 25.43 29.93
C GLU A 221 -22.07 25.62 28.81
N ASN A 222 -21.01 26.41 29.03
CA ASN A 222 -19.93 26.59 28.04
C ASN A 222 -19.01 25.39 27.92
N GLN A 223 -18.87 24.56 29.00
CA GLN A 223 -18.02 23.38 28.96
C GLN A 223 -18.70 22.18 28.32
N ARG A 224 -20.01 22.08 28.39
CA ARG A 224 -20.80 20.95 27.91
C ARG A 224 -20.59 20.67 26.40
N PRO A 225 -20.73 21.63 25.45
CA PRO A 225 -20.48 21.39 24.04
C PRO A 225 -19.02 20.95 23.74
N GLN A 226 -18.06 21.43 24.54
CA GLN A 226 -16.66 21.08 24.37
C GLN A 226 -16.42 19.60 24.68
N VAL A 227 -17.03 19.07 25.75
CA VAL A 227 -16.95 17.65 26.10
C VAL A 227 -17.68 16.79 25.10
N GLU A 228 -18.86 17.19 24.63
CA GLU A 228 -19.62 16.48 23.60
C GLU A 228 -18.83 16.40 22.28
N SER A 229 -18.18 17.50 21.84
CA SER A 229 -17.33 17.52 20.66
C SER A 229 -16.08 16.65 20.81
N ALA A 230 -15.45 16.66 21.98
CA ALA A 230 -14.29 15.82 22.27
C ALA A 230 -14.67 14.32 22.25
N GLU A 231 -15.82 13.97 22.83
CA GLU A 231 -16.34 12.59 22.81
C GLU A 231 -16.64 12.11 21.39
N GLN A 232 -17.27 12.95 20.58
CA GLN A 232 -17.51 12.64 19.18
C GLN A 232 -16.20 12.44 18.40
N SER A 233 -15.20 13.28 18.65
CA SER A 233 -13.87 13.14 18.02
C SER A 233 -13.20 11.80 18.39
N VAL A 234 -13.23 11.42 19.67
CA VAL A 234 -12.69 10.12 20.12
C VAL A 234 -13.43 8.97 19.44
N ASN A 235 -14.76 9.01 19.38
CA ASN A 235 -15.56 7.97 18.75
C ASN A 235 -15.23 7.82 17.25
N GLN A 236 -15.09 8.92 16.51
CA GLN A 236 -14.69 8.90 15.10
C GLN A 236 -13.30 8.28 14.88
N GLN A 237 -12.36 8.59 15.77
CA GLN A 237 -11.03 7.99 15.69
C GLN A 237 -11.03 6.51 16.11
N MET A 238 -11.89 6.10 17.05
CA MET A 238 -12.10 4.69 17.38
C MET A 238 -12.69 3.91 16.19
N ASP A 239 -13.62 4.50 15.45
CA ASP A 239 -14.12 3.90 14.20
C ASP A 239 -13.02 3.74 13.14
N THR A 240 -12.15 4.74 13.01
CA THR A 240 -10.97 4.65 12.13
C THR A 240 -10.02 3.54 12.59
N PHE A 241 -9.81 3.41 13.89
CA PHE A 241 -8.98 2.36 14.47
C PHE A 241 -9.59 0.97 14.23
N ALA A 242 -10.91 0.81 14.46
CA ALA A 242 -11.62 -0.43 14.14
C ALA A 242 -11.46 -0.83 12.67
N PHE A 243 -11.60 0.15 11.75
CA PHE A 243 -11.39 -0.08 10.32
C PHE A 243 -9.97 -0.57 10.00
N LEU A 244 -8.94 0.04 10.61
CA LEU A 244 -7.54 -0.38 10.43
C LEU A 244 -7.26 -1.77 11.01
N LEU A 245 -7.95 -2.16 12.07
CA LEU A 245 -7.89 -3.52 12.61
C LEU A 245 -8.65 -4.54 11.75
N GLY A 246 -9.41 -4.10 10.74
CA GLY A 246 -10.27 -4.95 9.92
C GLY A 246 -11.56 -5.36 10.61
N LEU A 247 -11.95 -4.64 11.67
CA LEU A 247 -13.22 -4.80 12.36
C LEU A 247 -14.33 -3.98 11.68
N PRO A 248 -15.61 -4.32 11.88
CA PRO A 248 -16.72 -3.48 11.44
C PRO A 248 -16.69 -2.09 12.11
N VAL A 249 -17.02 -1.05 11.35
CA VAL A 249 -17.19 0.31 11.89
C VAL A 249 -18.32 0.32 12.93
N GLY A 250 -18.14 1.02 14.03
CA GLY A 250 -19.07 1.05 15.15
C GLY A 250 -18.95 -0.15 16.12
N THR A 251 -17.85 -0.93 16.02
CA THR A 251 -17.48 -1.91 17.05
C THR A 251 -17.09 -1.18 18.33
N ASN A 252 -17.67 -1.55 19.47
CA ASN A 252 -17.30 -0.95 20.75
C ASN A 252 -15.96 -1.54 21.23
N ILE A 253 -14.90 -0.74 21.12
CA ILE A 253 -13.53 -1.13 21.51
C ILE A 253 -13.17 -0.40 22.80
N LYS A 254 -12.65 -1.13 23.78
CA LYS A 254 -12.04 -0.57 25.00
C LYS A 254 -10.53 -0.81 24.93
N LEU A 255 -9.77 0.25 24.86
CA LEU A 255 -8.30 0.15 24.91
C LEU A 255 -7.85 -0.11 26.33
N VAL A 256 -6.93 -1.07 26.48
CA VAL A 256 -6.36 -1.45 27.79
C VAL A 256 -4.84 -1.32 27.68
N GLY A 257 -4.27 -0.43 28.48
CA GLY A 257 -2.82 -0.20 28.53
C GLY A 257 -2.46 1.07 29.26
N SER A 258 -1.18 1.28 29.48
CA SER A 258 -0.60 2.50 30.02
C SER A 258 0.44 3.06 29.06
N ILE A 259 0.65 4.38 29.13
CA ILE A 259 1.66 5.07 28.32
C ILE A 259 2.90 5.23 29.19
N GLU A 260 3.72 4.17 29.21
CA GLU A 260 4.99 4.20 29.92
C GLU A 260 6.13 3.99 28.92
N PRO A 261 6.99 5.01 28.72
CA PRO A 261 8.12 4.90 27.82
C PRO A 261 9.21 4.01 28.39
N GLU A 262 9.75 3.12 27.56
CA GLU A 262 10.97 2.40 27.85
C GLU A 262 12.15 3.25 27.36
N TYR A 263 12.99 3.72 28.29
CA TYR A 263 14.10 4.60 27.95
C TYR A 263 15.25 3.80 27.33
N VAL A 264 15.83 4.37 26.26
CA VAL A 264 17.00 3.82 25.59
C VAL A 264 18.14 4.83 25.65
N ASN A 265 19.38 4.35 25.78
CA ASN A 265 20.57 5.20 25.74
C ASN A 265 21.34 4.91 24.46
N VAL A 266 21.19 5.79 23.46
CA VAL A 266 21.76 5.61 22.12
C VAL A 266 22.32 6.91 21.60
N THR A 267 23.38 6.80 20.78
CA THR A 267 23.93 7.92 20.01
C THR A 267 23.62 7.76 18.51
N SER A 268 23.46 8.87 17.80
CA SER A 268 23.16 8.82 16.37
C SER A 268 24.30 8.20 15.56
N GLU A 269 25.55 8.41 15.98
CA GLU A 269 26.74 7.88 15.33
C GLU A 269 26.82 6.36 15.42
N GLU A 270 26.62 5.80 16.61
CA GLU A 270 26.65 4.35 16.84
C GLU A 270 25.55 3.64 16.04
N LEU A 271 24.33 4.19 16.06
CA LEU A 271 23.21 3.61 15.32
C LEU A 271 23.43 3.64 13.81
N LEU A 272 23.98 4.72 13.26
CA LEU A 272 24.27 4.84 11.84
C LEU A 272 25.39 3.91 11.41
N GLU A 273 26.46 3.78 12.19
CA GLU A 273 27.57 2.87 11.89
C GLU A 273 27.09 1.42 11.83
N LYS A 274 26.21 1.03 12.77
CA LYS A 274 25.79 -0.37 12.90
C LYS A 274 24.61 -0.77 12.01
N TYR A 275 23.65 0.14 11.75
CA TYR A 275 22.36 -0.20 11.16
C TYR A 275 21.99 0.56 9.90
N SER A 276 22.84 1.46 9.37
CA SER A 276 22.47 2.29 8.20
C SER A 276 22.04 1.47 6.98
N ASP A 277 22.70 0.35 6.72
CA ASP A 277 22.41 -0.50 5.54
C ASP A 277 21.18 -1.42 5.75
N ASN A 278 20.64 -1.53 6.97
CA ASN A 278 19.46 -2.33 7.24
C ASN A 278 18.14 -1.68 6.79
N SER A 279 18.16 -0.38 6.52
CA SER A 279 16.99 0.38 6.07
C SER A 279 16.28 -0.29 4.90
N LEU A 280 14.98 -0.49 5.02
CA LEU A 280 14.16 -1.10 3.97
C LEU A 280 14.11 -0.22 2.71
N ASP A 281 14.21 1.10 2.85
CA ASP A 281 14.25 2.03 1.72
C ASP A 281 15.54 1.89 0.91
N ILE A 282 16.69 1.79 1.59
CA ILE A 282 17.99 1.56 0.96
C ILE A 282 18.00 0.20 0.27
N ARG A 283 17.59 -0.86 0.96
CA ARG A 283 17.52 -2.21 0.40
C ARG A 283 16.57 -2.31 -0.80
N SER A 284 15.42 -1.66 -0.74
CA SER A 284 14.45 -1.61 -1.85
C SER A 284 15.02 -0.89 -3.06
N THR A 285 15.66 0.28 -2.85
CA THR A 285 16.30 1.04 -3.93
C THR A 285 17.45 0.25 -4.55
N GLN A 286 18.26 -0.44 -3.75
CA GLN A 286 19.33 -1.32 -4.24
C GLN A 286 18.79 -2.47 -5.08
N GLY A 287 17.69 -3.09 -4.65
CA GLY A 287 17.01 -4.13 -5.43
C GLY A 287 16.46 -3.61 -6.76
N ASN A 288 15.92 -2.40 -6.78
CA ASN A 288 15.47 -1.73 -8.02
C ASN A 288 16.63 -1.43 -8.99
N ILE A 289 17.79 -1.04 -8.47
CA ILE A 289 19.01 -0.85 -9.27
C ILE A 289 19.42 -2.19 -9.91
N GLU A 290 19.40 -3.29 -9.15
CA GLU A 290 19.75 -4.62 -9.67
C GLU A 290 18.74 -5.10 -10.72
N MET A 291 17.45 -4.92 -10.49
CA MET A 291 16.41 -5.22 -11.48
C MET A 291 16.62 -4.42 -12.78
N LEU A 292 16.97 -3.13 -12.68
CA LEU A 292 17.22 -2.29 -13.85
C LEU A 292 18.47 -2.71 -14.61
N LYS A 293 19.55 -3.14 -13.92
CA LYS A 293 20.74 -3.74 -14.54
C LYS A 293 20.39 -5.02 -15.31
N CYS A 294 19.53 -5.86 -14.76
CA CYS A 294 19.05 -7.06 -15.44
C CYS A 294 18.22 -6.72 -16.69
N ASN A 295 17.40 -5.69 -16.64
CA ASN A 295 16.65 -5.21 -17.80
C ASN A 295 17.57 -4.64 -18.89
N LEU A 296 18.59 -3.88 -18.50
CA LEU A 296 19.61 -3.37 -19.43
C LEU A 296 20.37 -4.53 -20.10
N MET A 297 20.76 -5.54 -19.31
CA MET A 297 21.39 -6.76 -19.84
C MET A 297 20.47 -7.47 -20.85
N ALA A 298 19.17 -7.61 -20.54
CA ALA A 298 18.21 -8.21 -21.47
C ALA A 298 18.12 -7.42 -22.81
N LEU A 299 18.09 -6.10 -22.71
CA LEU A 299 18.04 -5.22 -23.89
C LEU A 299 19.34 -5.29 -24.72
N ASP A 300 20.50 -5.30 -24.07
CA ASP A 300 21.80 -5.44 -24.75
C ASP A 300 21.89 -6.82 -25.42
N LEU A 301 21.54 -7.91 -24.74
CA LEU A 301 21.52 -9.23 -25.31
C LEU A 301 20.56 -9.33 -26.50
N SER A 302 19.37 -8.73 -26.44
CA SER A 302 18.42 -8.69 -27.55
C SER A 302 18.93 -7.90 -28.76
N SER A 303 19.80 -6.91 -28.51
CA SER A 303 20.35 -6.05 -29.56
C SER A 303 21.56 -6.63 -30.25
N TYR A 304 22.42 -7.32 -29.49
CA TYR A 304 23.72 -7.81 -30.00
C TYR A 304 23.73 -9.30 -30.36
N THR A 305 22.72 -10.07 -29.98
CA THR A 305 22.69 -11.51 -30.24
C THR A 305 21.54 -11.88 -31.18
N PRO A 306 21.74 -12.90 -32.03
CA PRO A 306 20.66 -13.44 -32.84
C PRO A 306 19.64 -14.19 -31.97
N ALA A 307 18.41 -14.26 -32.45
CA ALA A 307 17.36 -15.10 -31.90
C ALA A 307 17.12 -16.32 -32.80
N LEU A 308 16.87 -17.47 -32.21
CA LEU A 308 16.52 -18.70 -32.90
C LEU A 308 15.01 -18.91 -32.82
N ALA A 309 14.32 -18.94 -33.95
CA ALA A 309 12.90 -19.26 -34.04
C ALA A 309 12.70 -20.65 -34.63
N LEU A 310 12.04 -21.52 -33.89
CA LEU A 310 11.61 -22.84 -34.33
C LEU A 310 10.10 -22.76 -34.57
N ASN A 311 9.66 -23.07 -35.79
CA ASN A 311 8.26 -23.04 -36.13
C ASN A 311 7.86 -24.37 -36.78
N TYR A 312 6.76 -24.91 -36.35
CA TYR A 312 6.05 -26.01 -36.98
C TYR A 312 4.63 -25.53 -37.30
N ALA A 313 4.23 -25.77 -38.53
CA ALA A 313 2.87 -25.47 -38.99
C ALA A 313 2.28 -26.69 -39.69
N TYR A 314 1.10 -27.10 -39.26
CA TYR A 314 0.28 -28.12 -39.93
C TYR A 314 -1.01 -27.45 -40.41
N LYS A 315 -1.24 -27.49 -41.75
CA LYS A 315 -2.33 -26.77 -42.42
C LYS A 315 -3.18 -27.70 -43.27
N PRO A 316 -3.93 -28.66 -42.71
CA PRO A 316 -4.84 -29.48 -43.48
C PRO A 316 -5.92 -28.59 -44.14
N THR A 317 -6.09 -28.74 -45.43
CA THR A 317 -7.07 -27.99 -46.21
C THR A 317 -7.91 -28.97 -47.00
N LYS A 318 -9.23 -28.81 -46.96
CA LYS A 318 -10.16 -29.56 -47.81
C LYS A 318 -11.05 -28.59 -48.58
N ALA A 319 -10.96 -28.63 -49.87
CA ALA A 319 -11.91 -27.91 -50.77
C ALA A 319 -13.02 -28.90 -51.17
N PHE A 320 -14.28 -28.51 -50.96
CA PHE A 320 -15.42 -29.39 -51.27
C PHE A 320 -15.63 -29.55 -52.78
N ALA A 321 -14.94 -28.75 -53.57
CA ALA A 321 -14.89 -28.85 -55.03
C ALA A 321 -13.95 -29.94 -55.52
N SER A 322 -13.08 -30.51 -54.67
CA SER A 322 -12.12 -31.56 -55.05
C SER A 322 -12.81 -32.93 -55.06
N GLU A 323 -12.67 -33.69 -56.15
CA GLU A 323 -13.13 -35.08 -56.22
C GLU A 323 -12.34 -36.04 -55.26
N ASP A 324 -11.16 -35.59 -54.84
CA ASP A 324 -10.35 -36.29 -53.86
C ASP A 324 -10.82 -36.05 -52.42
N ASP A 325 -11.27 -37.11 -51.76
CA ASP A 325 -11.77 -37.05 -50.37
C ASP A 325 -10.63 -37.04 -49.31
N LYS A 326 -9.39 -36.77 -49.75
CA LYS A 326 -8.21 -36.74 -48.92
C LYS A 326 -7.92 -35.32 -48.40
N TRP A 327 -7.63 -35.21 -47.13
CA TRP A 327 -7.02 -34.01 -46.56
C TRP A 327 -5.52 -34.00 -46.93
N PRO A 328 -5.05 -33.06 -47.73
CA PRO A 328 -3.62 -32.92 -48.02
C PRO A 328 -2.86 -32.70 -46.68
N ASP A 329 -1.85 -33.52 -46.45
CA ASP A 329 -0.95 -33.35 -45.33
C ASP A 329 0.08 -32.26 -45.67
N GLN A 330 -0.17 -31.03 -45.22
CA GLN A 330 0.73 -29.90 -45.47
C GLN A 330 1.38 -29.48 -44.13
N GLY A 331 2.35 -30.28 -43.70
CA GLY A 331 3.22 -29.96 -42.57
C GLY A 331 4.48 -29.22 -43.05
N SER A 332 4.87 -28.17 -42.33
CA SER A 332 6.15 -27.49 -42.53
C SER A 332 6.86 -27.25 -41.22
N PHE A 333 8.17 -27.56 -41.17
CA PHE A 333 9.05 -27.22 -40.08
C PHE A 333 10.11 -26.24 -40.55
N SER A 334 10.34 -25.18 -39.81
CA SER A 334 11.38 -24.20 -40.14
C SER A 334 12.20 -23.82 -38.88
N ILE A 335 13.48 -23.64 -39.11
CA ILE A 335 14.44 -23.12 -38.15
C ILE A 335 14.94 -21.80 -38.77
N THR A 336 14.73 -20.70 -38.05
CA THR A 336 15.14 -19.37 -38.52
C THR A 336 16.06 -18.75 -37.49
N LEU A 337 17.29 -18.41 -37.91
CA LEU A 337 18.18 -17.57 -37.13
C LEU A 337 17.96 -16.12 -37.58
N ALA A 338 17.36 -15.32 -36.70
CA ALA A 338 17.05 -13.93 -36.98
C ALA A 338 18.02 -13.01 -36.22
N TRP A 339 18.65 -12.11 -36.93
CA TRP A 339 19.53 -11.12 -36.32
C TRP A 339 19.16 -9.73 -36.85
N ASN A 340 18.72 -8.86 -35.93
CA ASN A 340 18.38 -7.50 -36.30
C ASN A 340 19.59 -6.57 -36.11
N ILE A 341 20.40 -6.48 -37.16
CA ILE A 341 21.62 -5.68 -37.17
C ILE A 341 21.35 -4.19 -36.94
N THR A 342 20.17 -3.69 -37.34
CA THR A 342 19.76 -2.31 -37.13
C THR A 342 19.77 -1.93 -35.66
N ASN A 343 19.45 -2.87 -34.74
CA ASN A 343 19.44 -2.64 -33.30
C ASN A 343 20.83 -2.34 -32.72
N MET A 344 21.90 -2.71 -33.42
CA MET A 344 23.29 -2.45 -33.00
C MET A 344 23.73 -1.02 -33.31
N LEU A 345 23.06 -0.34 -34.22
CA LEU A 345 23.44 1.01 -34.64
C LEU A 345 23.25 2.02 -33.49
N PRO A 346 24.17 2.99 -33.34
CA PRO A 346 24.14 3.96 -32.21
C PRO A 346 22.86 4.79 -32.14
N PHE A 347 22.17 5.00 -33.26
CA PHE A 347 20.93 5.76 -33.40
C PHE A 347 19.67 4.88 -33.43
N SER A 348 19.80 3.57 -33.27
CA SER A 348 18.64 2.68 -33.21
C SER A 348 17.78 2.94 -31.96
N ALA A 349 16.49 2.60 -32.06
CA ALA A 349 15.55 2.73 -30.94
C ALA A 349 16.00 1.94 -29.71
N ASN A 350 16.56 0.73 -29.91
CA ASN A 350 17.06 -0.09 -28.80
C ASN A 350 18.27 0.56 -28.11
N ARG A 351 19.18 1.18 -28.87
CA ARG A 351 20.32 1.88 -28.28
C ARG A 351 19.91 3.15 -27.54
N GLN A 352 18.89 3.86 -28.01
CA GLN A 352 18.31 4.98 -27.26
C GLN A 352 17.69 4.50 -25.96
N LYS A 353 16.88 3.43 -25.99
CA LYS A 353 16.33 2.81 -24.77
C LYS A 353 17.43 2.37 -23.79
N ALA A 354 18.53 1.80 -24.28
CA ALA A 354 19.66 1.41 -23.43
C ALA A 354 20.28 2.63 -22.74
N LYS A 355 20.46 3.74 -23.44
CA LYS A 355 20.95 5.01 -22.87
C LYS A 355 19.98 5.59 -21.84
N ASP A 356 18.66 5.51 -22.11
CA ASP A 356 17.62 5.97 -21.16
C ASP A 356 17.62 5.12 -19.89
N LEU A 357 17.79 3.80 -20.02
CA LEU A 357 17.94 2.90 -18.87
C LEU A 357 19.23 3.20 -18.07
N GLN A 358 20.36 3.47 -18.75
CA GLN A 358 21.62 3.89 -18.09
C GLN A 358 21.45 5.23 -17.38
N ALA A 359 20.79 6.20 -17.97
CA ALA A 359 20.47 7.48 -17.33
C ALA A 359 19.55 7.29 -16.12
N THR A 360 18.55 6.40 -16.22
CA THR A 360 17.65 6.03 -15.11
C THR A 360 18.41 5.35 -13.98
N LEU A 361 19.37 4.47 -14.30
CA LEU A 361 20.25 3.82 -13.33
C LEU A 361 21.07 4.86 -12.56
N LYS A 362 21.70 5.79 -13.29
CA LYS A 362 22.46 6.88 -12.65
C LYS A 362 21.56 7.76 -11.76
N LYS A 363 20.32 8.02 -12.19
CA LYS A 363 19.35 8.76 -11.37
C LYS A 363 18.99 8.00 -10.08
N LEU A 364 18.85 6.68 -10.15
CA LEU A 364 18.62 5.86 -8.95
C LEU A 364 19.84 5.81 -8.03
N GLU A 365 21.04 5.80 -8.56
CA GLU A 365 22.28 5.88 -7.77
C GLU A 365 22.36 7.20 -7.00
N LEU A 366 22.05 8.32 -7.64
CA LEU A 366 21.96 9.63 -6.98
C LEU A 366 20.82 9.67 -5.94
N ALA A 367 19.69 9.03 -6.22
CA ALA A 367 18.60 8.92 -5.26
C ALA A 367 19.01 8.08 -4.04
N MET A 368 19.80 7.03 -4.23
CA MET A 368 20.36 6.22 -3.15
C MET A 368 21.29 7.05 -2.24
N GLU A 369 22.17 7.87 -2.84
CA GLU A 369 23.04 8.76 -2.08
C GLU A 369 22.21 9.77 -1.26
N THR A 370 21.21 10.39 -1.88
CA THR A 370 20.29 11.30 -1.21
C THR A 370 19.54 10.60 -0.06
N LEU A 371 19.11 9.36 -0.26
CA LEU A 371 18.43 8.54 0.76
C LEU A 371 19.34 8.30 1.97
N ARG A 372 20.61 7.99 1.75
CA ARG A 372 21.59 7.79 2.84
C ARG A 372 21.81 9.07 3.65
N GLU A 373 21.97 10.21 2.97
CA GLU A 373 22.12 11.49 3.67
C GLU A 373 20.85 11.88 4.44
N ASN A 374 19.66 11.68 3.85
CA ASN A 374 18.39 11.91 4.54
C ASN A 374 18.23 11.01 5.76
N GLN A 375 18.64 9.74 5.68
CA GLN A 375 18.61 8.82 6.81
C GLN A 375 19.46 9.34 7.98
N LYS A 376 20.66 9.85 7.71
CA LYS A 376 21.52 10.45 8.76
C LYS A 376 20.81 11.60 9.47
N VAL A 377 20.16 12.49 8.68
CA VAL A 377 19.40 13.61 9.24
C VAL A 377 18.21 13.12 10.08
N GLN A 378 17.47 12.12 9.59
CA GLN A 378 16.31 11.57 10.31
C GLN A 378 16.70 10.87 11.61
N VAL A 379 17.76 10.04 11.58
CA VAL A 379 18.26 9.35 12.77
C VAL A 379 18.73 10.36 13.82
N LYS A 380 19.53 11.38 13.42
CA LYS A 380 19.96 12.43 14.33
C LYS A 380 18.76 13.15 14.94
N LYS A 381 17.80 13.58 14.13
CA LYS A 381 16.59 14.25 14.58
C LYS A 381 15.78 13.37 15.55
N ALA A 382 15.66 12.07 15.27
CA ALA A 382 14.92 11.16 16.13
C ALA A 382 15.61 11.00 17.49
N VAL A 383 16.94 10.83 17.53
CA VAL A 383 17.71 10.75 18.79
C VAL A 383 17.61 12.07 19.59
N ASP A 384 17.73 13.23 18.93
CA ASP A 384 17.56 14.53 19.57
C ASP A 384 16.14 14.68 20.15
N THR A 385 15.11 14.21 19.42
CA THR A 385 13.72 14.21 19.88
C THR A 385 13.52 13.29 21.09
N LEU A 386 14.15 12.11 21.12
CA LEU A 386 14.11 11.19 22.27
C LEU A 386 14.70 11.86 23.52
N ASN A 387 15.89 12.46 23.41
CA ASN A 387 16.55 13.12 24.51
C ASN A 387 15.74 14.31 25.02
N GLN A 388 15.22 15.13 24.13
CA GLN A 388 14.37 16.28 24.48
C GLN A 388 13.07 15.83 25.17
N ALA A 389 12.40 14.79 24.63
CA ALA A 389 11.15 14.29 25.20
C ALA A 389 11.40 13.71 26.60
N ARG A 390 12.51 12.99 26.84
CA ARG A 390 12.91 12.49 28.15
C ARG A 390 13.06 13.63 29.19
N GLU A 391 13.83 14.66 28.85
CA GLU A 391 13.99 15.83 29.74
C GLU A 391 12.66 16.53 30.03
N GLN A 392 11.78 16.61 29.04
CA GLN A 392 10.45 17.21 29.19
C GLN A 392 9.53 16.35 30.06
N ILE A 393 9.56 15.01 29.96
CA ILE A 393 8.80 14.11 30.82
C ILE A 393 9.17 14.34 32.30
N ASP A 394 10.46 14.43 32.61
CA ASP A 394 10.95 14.67 33.97
C ASP A 394 10.56 16.07 34.48
N SER A 395 10.67 17.08 33.65
CA SER A 395 10.27 18.44 33.97
C SER A 395 8.75 18.54 34.23
N MET A 396 7.93 17.91 33.38
CA MET A 396 6.48 17.88 33.56
C MET A 396 6.06 17.09 34.80
N GLY A 397 6.79 16.03 35.18
CA GLY A 397 6.56 15.29 36.41
C GLY A 397 6.71 16.18 37.65
N ARG A 398 7.78 17.01 37.70
CA ARG A 398 7.94 18.02 38.77
C ARG A 398 6.83 19.08 38.73
N ASN A 399 6.45 19.54 37.54
CA ASN A 399 5.38 20.52 37.37
C ASN A 399 4.02 19.98 37.89
N ILE A 400 3.67 18.73 37.56
CA ILE A 400 2.45 18.08 38.06
C ILE A 400 2.43 18.09 39.59
N THR A 401 3.56 17.78 40.25
CA THR A 401 3.65 17.78 41.73
C THR A 401 3.38 19.16 42.29
N LEU A 402 3.90 20.22 41.69
CA LEU A 402 3.67 21.60 42.12
C LEU A 402 2.23 22.05 41.86
N ALA A 403 1.70 21.78 40.64
CA ALA A 403 0.34 22.11 40.26
C ALA A 403 -0.71 21.38 41.12
N GLN A 404 -0.46 20.13 41.49
CA GLN A 404 -1.32 19.35 42.40
C GLN A 404 -1.40 20.01 43.79
N ARG A 405 -0.28 20.42 44.35
CA ARG A 405 -0.22 21.12 45.66
C ARG A 405 -0.94 22.48 45.57
N ALA A 406 -0.76 23.23 44.51
CA ALA A 406 -1.43 24.50 44.27
C ALA A 406 -2.96 24.33 44.20
N TYR A 407 -3.43 23.36 43.42
CA TYR A 407 -4.85 23.04 43.29
C TYR A 407 -5.45 22.61 44.65
N GLU A 408 -4.80 21.72 45.41
CA GLU A 408 -5.28 21.28 46.71
C GLU A 408 -5.35 22.44 47.74
N SER A 409 -4.38 23.37 47.71
CA SER A 409 -4.40 24.58 48.53
C SER A 409 -5.53 25.50 48.15
N SER A 410 -5.71 25.81 46.84
CA SER A 410 -6.79 26.63 46.30
C SER A 410 -8.16 26.01 46.62
N ALA A 411 -8.31 24.70 46.48
CA ALA A 411 -9.54 23.98 46.80
C ALA A 411 -9.93 24.05 48.26
N ARG A 412 -8.93 23.98 49.17
CA ARG A 412 -9.18 24.20 50.64
C ARG A 412 -9.59 25.63 50.92
N SER A 413 -8.89 26.64 50.34
CA SER A 413 -9.17 28.06 50.54
C SER A 413 -10.54 28.43 49.97
N TYR A 414 -10.93 27.91 48.83
CA TYR A 414 -12.26 28.13 48.24
C TYR A 414 -13.39 27.57 49.16
N ARG A 415 -13.24 26.38 49.68
CA ARG A 415 -14.20 25.79 50.63
C ARG A 415 -14.36 26.63 51.88
N ASN A 416 -13.26 27.27 52.35
CA ASN A 416 -13.26 28.16 53.53
C ASN A 416 -13.72 29.59 53.18
N GLY A 417 -14.06 29.90 51.93
CA GLY A 417 -14.51 31.20 51.47
C GLY A 417 -13.42 32.26 51.38
N THR A 418 -12.14 31.90 51.45
CA THR A 418 -11.00 32.84 51.45
C THR A 418 -10.37 33.05 50.04
N THR A 419 -10.83 32.36 49.02
CA THR A 419 -10.36 32.46 47.65
C THR A 419 -11.54 32.45 46.66
N GLU A 420 -11.40 33.12 45.54
CA GLU A 420 -12.44 33.20 44.50
C GLU A 420 -12.49 31.91 43.61
N LEU A 421 -13.65 31.71 42.98
CA LEU A 421 -13.86 30.59 42.04
C LEU A 421 -12.86 30.64 40.90
N LEU A 422 -12.44 31.83 40.45
CA LEU A 422 -11.50 32.01 39.36
C LEU A 422 -10.14 31.39 39.68
N ASP A 423 -9.60 31.66 40.86
CA ASP A 423 -8.29 31.09 41.32
C ASP A 423 -8.33 29.58 41.39
N LEU A 424 -9.44 28.97 41.85
CA LEU A 424 -9.62 27.54 41.87
C LEU A 424 -9.61 26.94 40.46
N ARG A 425 -10.32 27.59 39.53
CA ARG A 425 -10.36 27.15 38.13
C ARG A 425 -8.98 27.22 37.44
N ASP A 426 -8.26 28.29 37.71
CA ASP A 426 -6.94 28.50 37.12
C ASP A 426 -5.95 27.39 37.61
N THR A 427 -5.96 27.09 38.91
CA THR A 427 -5.12 26.00 39.45
C THR A 427 -5.56 24.60 38.96
N GLU A 428 -6.88 24.36 38.80
CA GLU A 428 -7.41 23.13 38.22
C GLU A 428 -6.98 22.99 36.73
N SER A 429 -7.08 24.06 35.95
CA SER A 429 -6.65 24.11 34.55
C SER A 429 -5.15 23.85 34.42
N GLN A 430 -4.33 24.50 35.27
CA GLN A 430 -2.86 24.28 35.26
C GLN A 430 -2.49 22.83 35.59
N LEU A 431 -3.16 22.20 36.56
CA LEU A 431 -2.95 20.79 36.90
C LEU A 431 -3.31 19.87 35.72
N ASN A 432 -4.48 20.09 35.11
CA ASN A 432 -4.94 19.30 33.98
C ASN A 432 -4.03 19.46 32.77
N GLN A 433 -3.57 20.68 32.47
CA GLN A 433 -2.60 20.95 31.42
C GLN A 433 -1.25 20.26 31.67
N ALA A 434 -0.77 20.28 32.93
CA ALA A 434 0.49 19.60 33.27
C ALA A 434 0.38 18.08 33.10
N LYS A 435 -0.72 17.45 33.53
CA LYS A 435 -0.98 16.01 33.36
C LYS A 435 -1.04 15.62 31.88
N LEU A 436 -1.85 16.32 31.08
CA LEU A 436 -1.97 16.07 29.66
C LEU A 436 -0.66 16.37 28.93
N GLY A 437 0.07 17.40 29.34
CA GLY A 437 1.39 17.73 28.82
C GLY A 437 2.39 16.59 29.00
N GLN A 438 2.45 15.97 30.17
CA GLN A 438 3.32 14.83 30.42
C GLN A 438 2.95 13.61 29.56
N LEU A 439 1.66 13.28 29.45
CA LEU A 439 1.19 12.17 28.61
C LEU A 439 1.58 12.38 27.14
N ASN A 440 1.45 13.62 26.64
CA ASN A 440 1.88 13.96 25.30
C ASN A 440 3.40 13.79 25.10
N GLN A 441 4.23 14.16 26.10
CA GLN A 441 5.68 13.94 25.99
C GLN A 441 6.06 12.47 26.05
N LYS A 442 5.39 11.67 26.88
CA LYS A 442 5.56 10.21 26.88
C LYS A 442 5.22 9.61 25.52
N PHE A 443 4.15 10.06 24.89
CA PHE A 443 3.78 9.62 23.54
C PHE A 443 4.80 10.08 22.47
N ASN A 444 5.28 11.33 22.55
CA ASN A 444 6.30 11.83 21.64
C ASN A 444 7.57 10.98 21.70
N TYR A 445 7.98 10.59 22.91
CA TYR A 445 9.11 9.69 23.13
C TYR A 445 8.87 8.33 22.47
N ILE A 446 7.75 7.67 22.77
CA ILE A 446 7.39 6.37 22.22
C ILE A 446 7.28 6.43 20.70
N SER A 447 6.67 7.50 20.16
CA SER A 447 6.53 7.70 18.71
C SER A 447 7.89 7.89 18.03
N ALA A 448 8.79 8.69 18.62
CA ALA A 448 10.13 8.90 18.09
C ALA A 448 10.99 7.62 18.14
N LEU A 449 10.84 6.80 19.19
CA LEU A 449 11.48 5.49 19.27
C LEU A 449 11.01 4.55 18.17
N MET A 450 9.71 4.47 17.94
CA MET A 450 9.15 3.67 16.84
C MET A 450 9.62 4.15 15.46
N ASP A 451 9.72 5.47 15.23
CA ASP A 451 10.23 6.03 14.00
C ASP A 451 11.71 5.70 13.80
N LEU A 452 12.49 5.71 14.85
CA LEU A 452 13.90 5.35 14.83
C LEU A 452 14.09 3.86 14.51
N GLU A 453 13.34 2.99 15.18
CA GLU A 453 13.33 1.53 14.93
C GLU A 453 12.91 1.21 13.49
N TYR A 454 11.88 1.90 12.98
CA TYR A 454 11.43 1.75 11.61
C TYR A 454 12.49 2.22 10.60
N THR A 455 13.09 3.41 10.82
CA THR A 455 14.10 4.00 9.92
C THR A 455 15.34 3.12 9.80
N LEU A 456 15.77 2.52 10.90
CA LEU A 456 16.93 1.63 10.98
C LEU A 456 16.57 0.16 10.73
N ASN A 457 15.28 -0.16 10.64
CA ASN A 457 14.77 -1.51 10.51
C ASN A 457 15.34 -2.46 11.58
N THR A 458 15.42 -2.00 12.83
CA THR A 458 15.97 -2.76 13.96
C THR A 458 15.14 -2.54 15.21
N ASP A 459 15.22 -3.50 16.15
CA ASP A 459 14.67 -3.38 17.49
C ASP A 459 15.75 -2.83 18.42
N LEU A 460 15.44 -1.75 19.12
CA LEU A 460 16.35 -1.10 20.06
C LEU A 460 16.19 -1.58 21.53
N SER A 461 15.47 -2.69 21.73
CA SER A 461 15.27 -3.27 23.07
C SER A 461 16.59 -3.64 23.77
N SER A 462 17.67 -3.90 23.03
CA SER A 462 19.00 -4.18 23.60
C SER A 462 19.70 -2.95 24.21
N TYR A 463 19.18 -1.75 23.95
CA TYR A 463 19.71 -0.46 24.47
C TYR A 463 18.85 0.11 25.60
N LYS A 464 17.88 -0.65 26.12
CA LYS A 464 17.04 -0.25 27.27
C LYS A 464 17.88 -0.10 28.54
N GLU A 465 17.56 0.96 29.32
CA GLU A 465 18.15 1.21 30.65
C GLU A 465 17.59 0.30 31.72
#